data_113641c702b8cbc9d10ae7e621deb6d0
#
_entry.id   113641c702b8cbc9d10ae7e621deb6d0
#
_cell.length_a   1.000
_cell.length_b   1.000
_cell.length_c   1.000
_cell.angle_alpha   90.00
_cell.angle_beta   90.00
_cell.angle_gamma   90.00
#
_symmetry.space_group_name_H-M   'P 1'
#
loop_
_entity.id
_entity.type
_entity.pdbx_description
1 polymer ?
#
loop_
_entity_poly.entity_id
_entity_poly.type
_entity_poly.pdbx_seq_one_letter_code
_entity_poly.pdbx_strand_id
1 'polypeptide(L)'
;GVSTEGMSSSDASAMMRGKAGTSVVLMIQRAGIKDLMEFEIERAIIELKSSNYYGVIPGTNIGYVRLSRFAEETSHELREAVTALNEQNVGSLIFDLRGNGGGLLDQAKETAELFLERGREIVYTKGRFESSESHYYSDRAPIFTPDKPLVILADEGTASASEIVAGAIQDWDRGLIVGANTYGKGLVQQIFNISNDGSMALKLTTAKYYVPSGRCIQKADKQGKNFDDHPDMLEDDSAET
;
A
#
# COMPACT_ATOMS: atom_id res chain seq x y z
N GLY A 1 34.39 -20.43 -3.78
CA GLY A 1 33.32 -19.47 -4.01
C GLY A 1 32.76 -19.59 -5.43
N VAL A 2 31.59 -19.11 -5.65
CA VAL A 2 30.92 -19.07 -6.97
C VAL A 2 30.95 -17.61 -7.45
N SER A 3 31.39 -17.39 -8.71
CA SER A 3 31.35 -16.07 -9.32
C SER A 3 29.88 -15.67 -9.60
N THR A 4 29.53 -14.42 -9.32
CA THR A 4 28.21 -13.85 -9.67
C THR A 4 28.25 -13.14 -11.02
N GLU A 5 29.37 -13.14 -11.73
CA GLU A 5 29.51 -12.53 -13.05
C GLU A 5 28.55 -13.19 -14.05
N GLY A 6 27.74 -12.40 -14.71
CA GLY A 6 26.70 -12.87 -15.64
C GLY A 6 25.42 -13.42 -14.99
N MET A 7 25.32 -13.45 -13.67
CA MET A 7 24.09 -13.82 -12.96
C MET A 7 23.08 -12.67 -12.93
N SER A 8 21.79 -13.00 -12.91
CA SER A 8 20.78 -12.04 -12.57
C SER A 8 20.85 -11.69 -11.06
N SER A 9 20.35 -10.52 -10.67
CA SER A 9 20.26 -10.14 -9.24
C SER A 9 19.37 -11.11 -8.44
N SER A 10 18.39 -11.75 -9.08
CA SER A 10 17.54 -12.77 -8.48
C SER A 10 18.32 -14.04 -8.15
N ASP A 11 19.15 -14.53 -9.08
CA ASP A 11 19.95 -15.74 -8.88
C ASP A 11 20.99 -15.52 -7.79
N ALA A 12 21.70 -14.40 -7.83
CA ALA A 12 22.66 -14.01 -6.80
C ALA A 12 21.99 -13.91 -5.42
N SER A 13 20.80 -13.30 -5.36
CA SER A 13 20.02 -13.21 -4.12
C SER A 13 19.59 -14.58 -3.59
N ALA A 14 19.17 -15.50 -4.49
CA ALA A 14 18.78 -16.85 -4.10
C ALA A 14 19.96 -17.63 -3.47
N MET A 15 21.17 -17.46 -3.99
CA MET A 15 22.38 -18.06 -3.40
C MET A 15 22.77 -17.47 -2.04
N MET A 16 22.50 -16.19 -1.82
CA MET A 16 22.78 -15.53 -0.54
C MET A 16 21.79 -15.90 0.57
N ARG A 17 20.56 -16.27 0.20
CA ARG A 17 19.52 -16.67 1.17
C ARG A 17 19.86 -18.00 1.83
N GLY A 18 19.38 -18.20 3.05
CA GLY A 18 19.52 -19.44 3.81
C GLY A 18 18.90 -19.34 5.18
N LYS A 19 19.08 -20.39 5.99
CA LYS A 19 18.51 -20.44 7.35
C LYS A 19 19.11 -19.33 8.22
N ALA A 20 18.28 -18.64 8.99
CA ALA A 20 18.73 -17.67 9.99
C ALA A 20 19.74 -18.29 10.98
N GLY A 21 20.74 -17.53 11.38
CA GLY A 21 21.87 -17.97 12.21
C GLY A 21 22.98 -18.72 11.46
N THR A 22 22.87 -18.86 10.13
CA THR A 22 23.99 -19.37 9.30
C THR A 22 24.74 -18.23 8.62
N SER A 23 26.04 -18.38 8.37
CA SER A 23 26.83 -17.36 7.69
C SER A 23 26.89 -17.55 6.18
N VAL A 24 27.12 -16.46 5.45
CA VAL A 24 27.53 -16.42 4.04
C VAL A 24 28.75 -15.52 3.92
N VAL A 25 29.75 -15.97 3.15
CA VAL A 25 30.92 -15.15 2.85
C VAL A 25 30.76 -14.55 1.45
N LEU A 26 30.87 -13.23 1.37
CA LEU A 26 30.75 -12.46 0.14
C LEU A 26 32.08 -11.78 -0.17
N MET A 27 32.56 -11.97 -1.41
CA MET A 27 33.69 -11.23 -1.96
C MET A 27 33.12 -10.08 -2.81
N ILE A 28 33.33 -8.84 -2.38
CA ILE A 28 32.77 -7.64 -3.02
C ILE A 28 33.88 -6.87 -3.73
N GLN A 29 33.68 -6.60 -5.02
CA GLN A 29 34.48 -5.63 -5.77
C GLN A 29 33.83 -4.26 -5.70
N ARG A 30 34.57 -3.26 -5.21
CA ARG A 30 34.09 -1.89 -5.07
C ARG A 30 34.85 -0.98 -6.02
N ALA A 31 34.14 -0.08 -6.70
CA ALA A 31 34.77 0.92 -7.56
C ALA A 31 35.80 1.76 -6.78
N GLY A 32 37.01 1.91 -7.34
CA GLY A 32 38.12 2.63 -6.70
C GLY A 32 38.96 1.82 -5.71
N ILE A 33 38.59 0.55 -5.43
CA ILE A 33 39.39 -0.36 -4.58
C ILE A 33 39.84 -1.52 -5.47
N LYS A 34 41.20 -1.75 -5.48
CA LYS A 34 41.81 -2.74 -6.37
C LYS A 34 41.58 -4.17 -5.91
N ASP A 35 41.57 -4.39 -4.59
CA ASP A 35 41.45 -5.71 -3.99
C ASP A 35 40.00 -6.07 -3.68
N LEU A 36 39.65 -7.34 -3.77
CA LEU A 36 38.36 -7.85 -3.32
C LEU A 36 38.23 -7.74 -1.80
N MET A 37 37.10 -7.29 -1.36
CA MET A 37 36.78 -7.16 0.06
C MET A 37 35.95 -8.36 0.50
N GLU A 38 36.39 -9.06 1.55
CA GLU A 38 35.66 -10.19 2.13
C GLU A 38 34.74 -9.71 3.24
N PHE A 39 33.47 -10.20 3.21
CA PHE A 39 32.49 -9.95 4.26
C PHE A 39 31.84 -11.28 4.65
N GLU A 40 31.96 -11.65 5.91
CA GLU A 40 31.15 -12.71 6.51
C GLU A 40 29.88 -12.08 7.08
N ILE A 41 28.72 -12.52 6.62
CA ILE A 41 27.40 -12.00 7.01
C ILE A 41 26.60 -13.14 7.62
N GLU A 42 26.17 -12.98 8.86
CA GLU A 42 25.20 -13.86 9.48
C GLU A 42 23.79 -13.59 8.93
N ARG A 43 23.12 -14.65 8.47
CA ARG A 43 21.75 -14.56 7.99
C ARG A 43 20.80 -14.37 9.14
N ALA A 44 19.91 -13.39 9.04
CA ALA A 44 18.85 -13.10 10.01
C ALA A 44 17.50 -13.03 9.31
N ILE A 45 16.43 -13.13 10.07
CA ILE A 45 15.10 -12.76 9.60
C ILE A 45 15.09 -11.23 9.48
N ILE A 46 14.87 -10.73 8.29
CA ILE A 46 14.79 -9.28 8.03
C ILE A 46 13.33 -8.86 8.11
N GLU A 47 12.97 -8.09 9.13
CA GLU A 47 11.69 -7.42 9.20
C GLU A 47 11.72 -6.20 8.27
N LEU A 48 10.95 -6.29 7.20
CA LEU A 48 10.84 -5.18 6.24
C LEU A 48 9.77 -4.22 6.72
N LYS A 49 10.18 -3.12 7.34
CA LYS A 49 9.27 -2.06 7.76
C LYS A 49 8.52 -1.44 6.57
N SER A 50 7.26 -1.13 6.79
CA SER A 50 6.40 -0.41 5.84
C SER A 50 6.70 1.09 5.85
N SER A 51 6.93 1.65 7.06
CA SER A 51 7.39 3.01 7.28
C SER A 51 8.92 3.06 7.31
N ASN A 52 9.52 3.36 6.16
CA ASN A 52 10.97 3.29 6.01
C ASN A 52 11.70 4.51 6.57
N TYR A 53 11.00 5.63 6.74
CA TYR A 53 11.58 6.87 7.23
C TYR A 53 10.49 7.78 7.80
N TYR A 54 10.79 8.37 8.96
CA TYR A 54 10.06 9.51 9.50
C TYR A 54 11.01 10.44 10.27
N GLY A 55 10.65 11.71 10.36
CA GLY A 55 11.44 12.72 11.08
C GLY A 55 10.89 14.12 10.88
N VAL A 56 11.48 15.08 11.59
CA VAL A 56 11.19 16.51 11.40
C VAL A 56 12.10 17.06 10.31
N ILE A 57 11.54 17.83 9.37
CA ILE A 57 12.34 18.48 8.32
C ILE A 57 13.24 19.54 8.96
N PRO A 58 14.57 19.48 8.73
CA PRO A 58 15.53 20.38 9.37
C PRO A 58 15.17 21.86 9.21
N GLY A 59 15.21 22.60 10.32
CA GLY A 59 14.90 24.03 10.34
C GLY A 59 13.41 24.39 10.29
N THR A 60 12.51 23.39 10.42
CA THR A 60 11.06 23.58 10.42
C THR A 60 10.40 22.85 11.59
N ASN A 61 9.09 23.04 11.74
CA ASN A 61 8.23 22.22 12.61
C ASN A 61 7.33 21.26 11.80
N ILE A 62 7.79 20.85 10.61
CA ILE A 62 7.05 19.97 9.69
C ILE A 62 7.53 18.55 9.90
N GLY A 63 6.60 17.65 10.29
CA GLY A 63 6.82 16.22 10.29
C GLY A 63 6.77 15.65 8.86
N TYR A 64 7.58 14.66 8.60
CA TYR A 64 7.57 13.90 7.37
C TYR A 64 7.55 12.41 7.72
N VAL A 65 6.70 11.64 7.04
CA VAL A 65 6.68 10.17 7.14
C VAL A 65 6.48 9.58 5.75
N ARG A 66 7.26 8.56 5.41
CA ARG A 66 7.14 7.83 4.16
C ARG A 66 6.67 6.42 4.39
N LEU A 67 5.64 6.00 3.65
CA LEU A 67 5.10 4.66 3.65
C LEU A 67 5.32 4.01 2.29
N SER A 68 5.99 2.85 2.27
CA SER A 68 6.34 2.16 1.02
C SER A 68 5.34 1.08 0.59
N ARG A 69 4.54 0.55 1.53
CA ARG A 69 3.54 -0.51 1.29
C ARG A 69 2.56 -0.60 2.47
N PHE A 70 1.48 -1.37 2.29
CA PHE A 70 0.53 -1.72 3.34
C PHE A 70 0.65 -3.22 3.66
N ALA A 71 1.47 -3.56 4.66
CA ALA A 71 1.67 -4.90 5.23
C ALA A 71 1.00 -5.01 6.61
N GLU A 72 1.06 -6.16 7.27
CA GLU A 72 0.32 -6.47 8.51
C GLU A 72 0.55 -5.48 9.67
N GLU A 73 1.78 -4.94 9.82
CA GLU A 73 2.14 -4.04 10.92
C GLU A 73 2.14 -2.55 10.52
N THR A 74 1.67 -2.21 9.33
CA THR A 74 1.78 -0.85 8.78
C THR A 74 1.13 0.21 9.65
N SER A 75 -0.10 -0.03 10.11
CA SER A 75 -0.84 0.93 10.94
C SER A 75 -0.19 1.13 12.31
N HIS A 76 0.40 0.08 12.87
CA HIS A 76 1.15 0.14 14.12
C HIS A 76 2.43 0.97 13.95
N GLU A 77 3.26 0.65 12.96
CA GLU A 77 4.48 1.39 12.65
C GLU A 77 4.20 2.88 12.38
N LEU A 78 3.14 3.17 11.62
CA LEU A 78 2.77 4.54 11.31
C LEU A 78 2.22 5.28 12.53
N ARG A 79 1.48 4.61 13.41
CA ARG A 79 1.02 5.16 14.68
C ARG A 79 2.20 5.56 15.57
N GLU A 80 3.21 4.70 15.70
CA GLU A 80 4.44 5.01 16.43
C GLU A 80 5.15 6.22 15.83
N ALA A 81 5.31 6.26 14.50
CA ALA A 81 5.97 7.37 13.81
C ALA A 81 5.25 8.70 14.03
N VAL A 82 3.90 8.72 13.87
CA VAL A 82 3.10 9.95 14.07
C VAL A 82 3.09 10.37 15.54
N THR A 83 3.04 9.42 16.48
CA THR A 83 3.13 9.72 17.92
C THR A 83 4.47 10.37 18.26
N ALA A 84 5.58 9.79 17.79
CA ALA A 84 6.92 10.33 17.99
C ALA A 84 7.09 11.73 17.38
N LEU A 85 6.46 12.02 16.25
CA LEU A 85 6.43 13.35 15.64
C LEU A 85 5.60 14.33 16.48
N ASN A 86 4.43 13.91 17.01
CA ASN A 86 3.62 14.73 17.89
C ASN A 86 4.36 15.11 19.17
N GLU A 87 5.13 14.19 19.77
CA GLU A 87 5.98 14.44 20.94
C GLU A 87 7.06 15.49 20.65
N GLN A 88 7.51 15.60 19.40
CA GLN A 88 8.42 16.66 18.94
C GLN A 88 7.70 17.98 18.58
N ASN A 89 6.39 18.09 18.90
CA ASN A 89 5.58 19.27 18.68
C ASN A 89 5.53 19.73 17.21
N VAL A 90 5.43 18.78 16.25
CA VAL A 90 5.25 19.15 14.85
C VAL A 90 3.90 19.86 14.66
N GLY A 91 3.91 20.95 13.89
CA GLY A 91 2.74 21.76 13.58
C GLY A 91 2.00 21.31 12.33
N SER A 92 2.63 20.52 11.47
CA SER A 92 2.05 19.97 10.23
C SER A 92 2.75 18.68 9.84
N LEU A 93 2.13 17.89 8.94
CA LEU A 93 2.66 16.60 8.50
C LEU A 93 2.62 16.46 6.99
N ILE A 94 3.72 15.97 6.42
CA ILE A 94 3.78 15.44 5.06
C ILE A 94 3.78 13.91 5.14
N PHE A 95 2.75 13.30 4.57
CA PHE A 95 2.62 11.84 4.46
C PHE A 95 2.89 11.43 3.01
N ASP A 96 4.02 10.76 2.78
CA ASP A 96 4.49 10.41 1.44
C ASP A 96 4.09 8.98 1.05
N LEU A 97 3.20 8.89 0.07
CA LEU A 97 2.70 7.65 -0.54
C LEU A 97 3.24 7.43 -1.97
N ARG A 98 4.21 8.22 -2.40
CA ARG A 98 4.77 8.08 -3.76
C ARG A 98 5.45 6.73 -3.91
N GLY A 99 5.16 6.05 -5.04
CA GLY A 99 5.65 4.71 -5.35
C GLY A 99 5.05 3.60 -4.48
N ASN A 100 4.05 3.89 -3.63
CA ASN A 100 3.39 2.89 -2.80
C ASN A 100 2.25 2.20 -3.56
N GLY A 101 2.49 0.98 -4.02
CA GLY A 101 1.52 0.15 -4.77
C GLY A 101 0.33 -0.37 -3.98
N GLY A 102 0.19 0.01 -2.70
CA GLY A 102 -0.90 -0.44 -1.82
C GLY A 102 -0.54 -1.66 -0.98
N GLY A 103 -1.54 -2.49 -0.71
CA GLY A 103 -1.46 -3.69 0.11
C GLY A 103 -2.79 -4.03 0.79
N LEU A 104 -2.75 -4.34 2.08
CA LEU A 104 -3.91 -4.80 2.85
C LEU A 104 -4.93 -3.68 3.09
N LEU A 105 -6.21 -3.98 2.84
CA LEU A 105 -7.33 -3.05 3.03
C LEU A 105 -7.48 -2.61 4.49
N ASP A 106 -7.41 -3.57 5.42
CA ASP A 106 -7.56 -3.27 6.85
C ASP A 106 -6.48 -2.29 7.32
N GLN A 107 -5.25 -2.43 6.80
CA GLN A 107 -4.16 -1.52 7.09
C GLN A 107 -4.36 -0.12 6.48
N ALA A 108 -5.03 -0.03 5.32
CA ALA A 108 -5.43 1.26 4.76
C ALA A 108 -6.50 1.94 5.62
N LYS A 109 -7.51 1.18 6.07
CA LYS A 109 -8.54 1.67 7.01
C LYS A 109 -7.90 2.22 8.27
N GLU A 110 -7.10 1.40 8.97
CA GLU A 110 -6.44 1.78 10.22
C GLU A 110 -5.45 2.96 10.05
N THR A 111 -4.81 3.08 8.87
CA THR A 111 -3.98 4.23 8.53
C THR A 111 -4.80 5.50 8.38
N ALA A 112 -5.93 5.45 7.67
CA ALA A 112 -6.81 6.61 7.52
C ALA A 112 -7.39 7.09 8.86
N GLU A 113 -7.66 6.16 9.80
CA GLU A 113 -8.11 6.47 11.16
C GLU A 113 -7.11 7.31 11.97
N LEU A 114 -5.83 7.32 11.62
CA LEU A 114 -4.85 8.16 12.31
C LEU A 114 -5.12 9.65 12.07
N PHE A 115 -5.87 9.98 11.03
CA PHE A 115 -6.10 11.33 10.52
C PHE A 115 -7.57 11.74 10.50
N LEU A 116 -8.52 10.80 10.36
CA LEU A 116 -9.94 11.06 10.23
C LEU A 116 -10.67 10.93 11.56
N GLU A 117 -11.64 11.79 11.78
CA GLU A 117 -12.53 11.71 12.94
C GLU A 117 -13.33 10.40 12.95
N ARG A 118 -13.69 9.95 14.15
CA ARG A 118 -14.53 8.77 14.33
C ARG A 118 -15.86 8.90 13.59
N GLY A 119 -16.28 7.81 12.94
CA GLY A 119 -17.54 7.72 12.20
C GLY A 119 -17.45 8.22 10.76
N ARG A 120 -16.29 8.73 10.31
CA ARG A 120 -16.08 9.08 8.91
C ARG A 120 -15.94 7.83 8.07
N GLU A 121 -16.67 7.75 6.95
CA GLU A 121 -16.48 6.70 5.96
C GLU A 121 -15.11 6.84 5.30
N ILE A 122 -14.41 5.72 5.12
CA ILE A 122 -13.08 5.69 4.51
C ILE A 122 -13.17 5.19 3.07
N VAL A 123 -13.91 4.10 2.88
CA VAL A 123 -14.09 3.44 1.58
C VAL A 123 -15.31 2.55 1.64
N TYR A 124 -15.98 2.35 0.52
CA TYR A 124 -16.95 1.28 0.38
C TYR A 124 -16.69 0.46 -0.88
N THR A 125 -17.19 -0.76 -0.88
CA THR A 125 -17.16 -1.65 -2.04
C THR A 125 -18.53 -1.74 -2.65
N LYS A 126 -18.62 -1.85 -3.98
CA LYS A 126 -19.83 -2.11 -4.70
C LYS A 126 -19.54 -3.03 -5.89
N GLY A 127 -20.33 -4.05 -6.04
CA GLY A 127 -20.24 -5.00 -7.13
C GLY A 127 -21.62 -5.32 -7.72
N ARG A 128 -21.69 -6.36 -8.52
CA ARG A 128 -22.93 -6.80 -9.16
C ARG A 128 -23.99 -7.25 -8.16
N PHE A 129 -23.58 -7.88 -7.07
CA PHE A 129 -24.46 -8.40 -6.04
C PHE A 129 -24.44 -7.50 -4.81
N GLU A 130 -25.59 -7.29 -4.16
CA GLU A 130 -25.69 -6.53 -2.90
C GLU A 130 -24.76 -7.09 -1.82
N SER A 131 -24.54 -8.41 -1.79
CA SER A 131 -23.62 -9.06 -0.86
C SER A 131 -22.15 -8.66 -1.04
N SER A 132 -21.79 -7.97 -2.12
CA SER A 132 -20.46 -7.41 -2.35
C SER A 132 -20.33 -5.94 -1.90
N GLU A 133 -21.41 -5.35 -1.37
CA GLU A 133 -21.38 -4.02 -0.79
C GLU A 133 -20.93 -4.10 0.67
N SER A 134 -19.92 -3.32 1.01
CA SER A 134 -19.39 -3.22 2.38
C SER A 134 -18.86 -1.82 2.60
N HIS A 135 -19.15 -1.25 3.77
CA HIS A 135 -18.75 0.10 4.15
C HIS A 135 -17.74 0.05 5.30
N TYR A 136 -16.68 0.82 5.18
CA TYR A 136 -15.58 0.87 6.16
C TYR A 136 -15.47 2.28 6.73
N TYR A 137 -15.64 2.38 8.05
CA TYR A 137 -15.65 3.64 8.79
C TYR A 137 -14.49 3.73 9.75
N SER A 138 -14.10 4.94 10.11
CA SER A 138 -13.17 5.19 11.20
C SER A 138 -13.82 4.86 12.54
N ASP A 139 -13.20 4.01 13.33
CA ASP A 139 -13.70 3.56 14.64
C ASP A 139 -13.06 4.32 15.81
N ARG A 140 -11.98 5.07 15.55
CA ARG A 140 -11.14 5.72 16.56
C ARG A 140 -11.05 7.23 16.35
N ALA A 141 -10.66 7.94 17.39
CA ALA A 141 -10.27 9.34 17.26
C ALA A 141 -8.89 9.45 16.59
N PRO A 142 -8.65 10.47 15.75
CA PRO A 142 -7.37 10.67 15.11
C PRO A 142 -6.27 10.99 16.11
N ILE A 143 -5.06 10.50 15.86
CA ILE A 143 -3.89 10.87 16.66
C ILE A 143 -3.18 12.11 16.11
N PHE A 144 -3.33 12.38 14.81
CA PHE A 144 -2.92 13.64 14.19
C PHE A 144 -4.17 14.48 13.96
N THR A 145 -4.37 15.44 14.86
CA THR A 145 -5.65 16.18 15.03
C THR A 145 -6.00 17.04 13.83
N PRO A 146 -7.32 17.30 13.57
CA PRO A 146 -7.79 18.03 12.40
C PRO A 146 -7.30 19.49 12.30
N ASP A 147 -6.95 20.11 13.41
CA ASP A 147 -6.38 21.46 13.49
C ASP A 147 -4.97 21.59 12.90
N LYS A 148 -4.27 20.46 12.73
CA LYS A 148 -2.93 20.44 12.14
C LYS A 148 -3.00 20.16 10.63
N PRO A 149 -2.35 20.99 9.78
CA PRO A 149 -2.27 20.76 8.35
C PRO A 149 -1.65 19.39 8.00
N LEU A 150 -2.29 18.70 7.03
CA LEU A 150 -1.84 17.44 6.48
C LEU A 150 -1.69 17.56 4.96
N VAL A 151 -0.55 17.11 4.44
CA VAL A 151 -0.30 16.99 3.00
C VAL A 151 0.04 15.54 2.69
N ILE A 152 -0.62 14.97 1.68
CA ILE A 152 -0.28 13.66 1.13
C ILE A 152 0.45 13.86 -0.20
N LEU A 153 1.63 13.24 -0.34
CA LEU A 153 2.32 13.18 -1.62
C LEU A 153 1.93 11.90 -2.36
N ALA A 154 1.54 12.03 -3.63
CA ALA A 154 1.12 10.93 -4.48
C ALA A 154 1.72 11.03 -5.89
N ASP A 155 1.86 9.90 -6.56
CA ASP A 155 2.34 9.79 -7.94
C ASP A 155 1.68 8.64 -8.69
N GLU A 156 2.11 8.37 -9.91
CA GLU A 156 1.59 7.28 -10.75
C GLU A 156 1.85 5.88 -10.16
N GLY A 157 2.79 5.75 -9.23
CA GLY A 157 3.07 4.53 -8.48
C GLY A 157 2.19 4.35 -7.25
N THR A 158 1.44 5.40 -6.84
CA THR A 158 0.49 5.34 -5.73
C THR A 158 -0.75 4.56 -6.19
N ALA A 159 -1.04 3.39 -5.55
CA ALA A 159 -2.09 2.50 -6.02
C ALA A 159 -2.88 1.82 -4.87
N SER A 160 -4.12 1.39 -5.16
CA SER A 160 -4.95 0.51 -4.32
C SER A 160 -5.17 1.05 -2.90
N ALA A 161 -4.65 0.40 -1.84
CA ALA A 161 -4.75 0.84 -0.44
C ALA A 161 -4.28 2.29 -0.23
N SER A 162 -3.24 2.72 -0.96
CA SER A 162 -2.76 4.11 -0.93
C SER A 162 -3.78 5.08 -1.50
N GLU A 163 -4.51 4.67 -2.54
CA GLU A 163 -5.57 5.48 -3.16
C GLU A 163 -6.81 5.58 -2.26
N ILE A 164 -7.09 4.53 -1.48
CA ILE A 164 -8.14 4.54 -0.45
C ILE A 164 -7.83 5.61 0.59
N VAL A 165 -6.62 5.61 1.15
CA VAL A 165 -6.21 6.59 2.17
C VAL A 165 -6.22 8.00 1.59
N ALA A 166 -5.57 8.22 0.45
CA ALA A 166 -5.51 9.54 -0.19
C ALA A 166 -6.90 10.06 -0.55
N GLY A 167 -7.77 9.19 -1.10
CA GLY A 167 -9.13 9.53 -1.48
C GLY A 167 -10.01 9.89 -0.29
N ALA A 168 -9.95 9.13 0.81
CA ALA A 168 -10.68 9.44 2.02
C ALA A 168 -10.24 10.78 2.65
N ILE A 169 -8.93 11.04 2.72
CA ILE A 169 -8.38 12.31 3.21
C ILE A 169 -8.83 13.48 2.33
N GLN A 170 -8.84 13.30 1.02
CA GLN A 170 -9.29 14.30 0.05
C GLN A 170 -10.78 14.61 0.20
N ASP A 171 -11.62 13.57 0.22
CA ASP A 171 -13.08 13.71 0.20
C ASP A 171 -13.66 14.27 1.50
N TRP A 172 -12.94 14.15 2.62
CA TRP A 172 -13.28 14.80 3.88
C TRP A 172 -12.59 16.16 4.09
N ASP A 173 -11.93 16.72 3.06
CA ASP A 173 -11.16 17.96 3.17
C ASP A 173 -10.16 17.97 4.36
N ARG A 174 -9.71 16.74 4.76
CA ARG A 174 -8.80 16.60 5.91
C ARG A 174 -7.38 17.04 5.56
N GLY A 175 -6.98 16.98 4.33
CA GLY A 175 -5.64 17.33 3.87
C GLY A 175 -5.55 17.55 2.38
N LEU A 176 -4.43 18.13 1.94
CA LEU A 176 -4.15 18.37 0.53
C LEU A 176 -3.45 17.16 -0.09
N ILE A 177 -3.87 16.77 -1.29
CA ILE A 177 -3.17 15.80 -2.10
C ILE A 177 -2.31 16.56 -3.12
N VAL A 178 -0.99 16.29 -3.11
CA VAL A 178 -0.02 16.99 -3.95
C VAL A 178 0.80 15.98 -4.75
N GLY A 179 0.96 16.23 -6.04
CA GLY A 179 1.75 15.40 -6.96
C GLY A 179 1.06 15.10 -8.27
N ALA A 180 1.16 13.87 -8.76
CA ALA A 180 0.55 13.42 -10.01
C ALA A 180 -0.70 12.56 -9.75
N ASN A 181 -1.45 12.30 -10.84
CA ASN A 181 -2.57 11.35 -10.78
C ASN A 181 -2.07 9.95 -10.39
N THR A 182 -2.80 9.31 -9.49
CA THR A 182 -2.51 7.96 -9.01
C THR A 182 -2.80 6.90 -10.06
N TYR A 183 -2.43 5.66 -9.77
CA TYR A 183 -2.52 4.55 -10.72
C TYR A 183 -3.95 4.24 -11.18
N GLY A 184 -4.92 4.28 -10.26
CA GLY A 184 -6.33 3.93 -10.53
C GLY A 184 -6.60 2.43 -10.41
N LYS A 185 -6.13 1.77 -9.33
CA LYS A 185 -6.36 0.34 -9.05
C LYS A 185 -7.44 0.18 -7.99
N GLY A 186 -8.69 0.11 -8.42
CA GLY A 186 -9.86 0.05 -7.56
C GLY A 186 -10.65 -1.26 -7.62
N LEU A 187 -10.06 -2.38 -8.06
CA LEU A 187 -10.72 -3.69 -8.15
C LEU A 187 -10.59 -4.49 -6.86
N VAL A 188 -11.71 -5.00 -6.35
CA VAL A 188 -11.77 -5.98 -5.27
C VAL A 188 -11.69 -7.37 -5.85
N GLN A 189 -10.69 -8.15 -5.44
CA GLN A 189 -10.48 -9.51 -5.91
C GLN A 189 -10.59 -10.50 -4.75
N GLN A 190 -11.36 -11.55 -4.94
CA GLN A 190 -11.50 -12.65 -3.99
C GLN A 190 -10.87 -13.93 -4.56
N ILE A 191 -10.36 -14.76 -3.67
CA ILE A 191 -9.78 -16.06 -4.01
C ILE A 191 -10.78 -17.15 -3.57
N PHE A 192 -11.22 -17.95 -4.52
CA PHE A 192 -12.10 -19.08 -4.30
C PHE A 192 -11.33 -20.37 -4.50
N ASN A 193 -11.22 -21.19 -3.47
CA ASN A 193 -10.68 -22.55 -3.62
C ASN A 193 -11.68 -23.39 -4.40
N ILE A 194 -11.25 -23.93 -5.55
CA ILE A 194 -12.10 -24.75 -6.44
C ILE A 194 -11.79 -26.23 -6.36
N SER A 195 -10.73 -26.62 -5.64
CA SER A 195 -10.43 -28.01 -5.32
C SER A 195 -10.46 -28.25 -3.80
N ASN A 196 -10.88 -29.45 -3.39
CA ASN A 196 -10.97 -29.82 -1.97
C ASN A 196 -9.60 -29.91 -1.28
N ASP A 197 -8.53 -30.15 -2.04
CA ASP A 197 -7.14 -30.25 -1.56
C ASP A 197 -6.40 -28.91 -1.57
N GLY A 198 -7.08 -27.82 -1.97
CA GLY A 198 -6.48 -26.48 -2.06
C GLY A 198 -5.45 -26.30 -3.19
N SER A 199 -5.30 -27.29 -4.07
CA SER A 199 -4.32 -27.23 -5.17
C SER A 199 -4.70 -26.26 -6.29
N MET A 200 -6.00 -25.91 -6.40
CA MET A 200 -6.50 -24.98 -7.40
C MET A 200 -7.36 -23.87 -6.75
N ALA A 201 -7.11 -22.65 -7.17
CA ALA A 201 -7.85 -21.47 -6.73
C ALA A 201 -8.18 -20.56 -7.91
N LEU A 202 -9.35 -19.95 -7.87
CA LEU A 202 -9.81 -18.94 -8.81
C LEU A 202 -9.72 -17.57 -8.15
N LYS A 203 -9.01 -16.62 -8.76
CA LYS A 203 -8.99 -15.22 -8.36
C LYS A 203 -9.95 -14.44 -9.25
N LEU A 204 -11.03 -13.95 -8.66
CA LEU A 204 -12.11 -13.28 -9.37
C LEU A 204 -12.31 -11.86 -8.86
N THR A 205 -12.55 -10.91 -9.77
CA THR A 205 -13.00 -9.56 -9.43
C THR A 205 -14.48 -9.59 -9.08
N THR A 206 -14.84 -9.16 -7.86
CA THR A 206 -16.21 -9.22 -7.32
C THR A 206 -16.81 -7.85 -7.07
N ALA A 207 -16.00 -6.80 -6.91
CA ALA A 207 -16.46 -5.44 -6.64
C ALA A 207 -15.40 -4.41 -7.05
N LYS A 208 -15.78 -3.14 -6.94
CA LYS A 208 -14.87 -1.97 -7.05
C LYS A 208 -14.84 -1.22 -5.73
N TYR A 209 -13.74 -0.48 -5.51
CA TYR A 209 -13.60 0.45 -4.38
C TYR A 209 -14.06 1.85 -4.77
N TYR A 210 -14.85 2.45 -3.88
CA TYR A 210 -15.35 3.81 -4.00
C TYR A 210 -14.94 4.61 -2.75
N VAL A 211 -14.48 5.84 -2.96
CA VAL A 211 -14.20 6.79 -1.87
C VAL A 211 -15.49 7.46 -1.40
N PRO A 212 -15.50 8.16 -0.25
CA PRO A 212 -16.72 8.70 0.37
C PRO A 212 -17.60 9.57 -0.54
N SER A 213 -17.00 10.31 -1.48
CA SER A 213 -17.74 11.12 -2.46
C SER A 213 -18.49 10.30 -3.52
N GLY A 214 -18.35 8.98 -3.53
CA GLY A 214 -18.91 8.11 -4.56
C GLY A 214 -18.03 7.93 -5.80
N ARG A 215 -16.86 8.54 -5.83
CA ARG A 215 -15.89 8.40 -6.92
C ARG A 215 -15.26 7.01 -6.89
N CYS A 216 -15.34 6.29 -8.03
CA CYS A 216 -14.67 5.00 -8.20
C CYS A 216 -13.15 5.19 -8.31
N ILE A 217 -12.37 4.43 -7.53
CA ILE A 217 -10.90 4.44 -7.63
C ILE A 217 -10.43 3.83 -8.95
N GLN A 218 -11.18 2.83 -9.48
CA GLN A 218 -10.78 2.14 -10.70
C GLN A 218 -10.77 3.10 -11.89
N LYS A 219 -9.62 3.26 -12.51
CA LYS A 219 -9.48 4.00 -13.75
C LYS A 219 -10.29 3.33 -14.86
N ALA A 220 -11.01 4.12 -15.66
CA ALA A 220 -11.68 3.64 -16.84
C ALA A 220 -10.69 2.91 -17.78
N ASP A 221 -11.14 1.90 -18.48
CA ASP A 221 -10.34 1.24 -19.49
C ASP A 221 -9.98 2.20 -20.63
N LYS A 222 -9.04 1.81 -21.49
CA LYS A 222 -8.60 2.65 -22.63
C LYS A 222 -9.71 2.95 -23.64
N GLN A 223 -10.85 2.27 -23.54
CA GLN A 223 -12.02 2.46 -24.40
C GLN A 223 -13.06 3.39 -23.75
N GLY A 224 -12.80 3.90 -22.54
CA GLY A 224 -13.71 4.77 -21.80
C GLY A 224 -14.98 4.05 -21.28
N LYS A 225 -15.01 2.72 -21.37
CA LYS A 225 -16.14 1.92 -20.90
C LYS A 225 -15.92 1.57 -19.43
N ASN A 226 -16.77 2.08 -18.56
CA ASN A 226 -16.89 1.54 -17.22
C ASN A 226 -17.58 0.18 -17.31
N PHE A 227 -17.21 -0.73 -16.43
CA PHE A 227 -17.85 -2.05 -16.30
C PHE A 227 -19.37 -1.94 -16.07
N ASP A 228 -19.82 -0.80 -15.55
CA ASP A 228 -21.22 -0.48 -15.31
C ASP A 228 -21.99 -0.06 -16.58
N ASP A 229 -21.30 0.22 -17.71
CA ASP A 229 -21.90 0.59 -18.99
C ASP A 229 -22.37 -0.64 -19.81
N HIS A 230 -22.15 -1.86 -19.31
CA HIS A 230 -22.59 -3.10 -19.92
C HIS A 230 -23.33 -4.02 -18.90
N PRO A 231 -24.54 -3.64 -18.46
CA PRO A 231 -25.37 -4.53 -17.66
C PRO A 231 -25.75 -5.81 -18.42
N ASP A 232 -25.68 -5.81 -19.76
CA ASP A 232 -26.23 -6.84 -20.62
C ASP A 232 -25.20 -7.90 -21.12
N MET A 233 -23.91 -7.81 -20.73
CA MET A 233 -22.91 -8.83 -21.13
C MET A 233 -23.00 -10.15 -20.37
N LEU A 234 -24.09 -10.38 -19.65
CA LEU A 234 -24.36 -11.62 -18.91
C LEU A 234 -25.78 -12.11 -19.17
N GLU A 235 -26.30 -11.88 -20.36
CA GLU A 235 -27.38 -12.71 -20.86
C GLU A 235 -26.81 -14.10 -21.13
N ASP A 236 -27.37 -15.00 -20.42
CA ASP A 236 -27.30 -16.45 -20.35
C ASP A 236 -27.13 -17.10 -21.72
N ASP A 237 -25.95 -17.62 -22.05
CA ASP A 237 -25.74 -18.59 -23.14
C ASP A 237 -26.26 -20.00 -22.75
N SER A 238 -27.25 -20.09 -21.86
CA SER A 238 -27.90 -21.34 -21.46
C SER A 238 -29.27 -21.56 -22.08
N ALA A 239 -29.51 -21.03 -23.30
CA ALA A 239 -30.69 -21.39 -24.07
C ALA A 239 -30.31 -21.68 -25.52
N GLU A 240 -29.67 -22.85 -25.77
CA GLU A 240 -29.92 -23.64 -26.99
C GLU A 240 -29.24 -25.00 -26.91
N THR A 241 -30.11 -25.99 -26.90
CA THR A 241 -30.12 -27.45 -27.11
C THR A 241 -30.08 -28.34 -25.91
#